data_e9e756ba887583d231ec53c84c5b30ef
#
_entry.id   e9e756ba887583d231ec53c84c5b30ef
#
_cell.length_a   1.000
_cell.length_b   1.000
_cell.length_c   1.000
_cell.angle_alpha   90.00
_cell.angle_beta   90.00
_cell.angle_gamma   90.00
#
_symmetry.space_group_name_H-M   'P 1'
#
loop_
_entity.id
_entity.type
_entity.pdbx_description
1 polymer ?
#
loop_
_entity_poly.entity_id
_entity_poly.type
_entity_poly.pdbx_seq_one_letter_code
_entity_poly.pdbx_strand_id
1 'polypeptide(L)'
;MNIKTVFRSLMDFFTEARIDYALVGAFALKAYGYLRATEDVDFLVRGAYQDRIIAYLESLGYETIYRSAGFSNHVHPLANLGRIDFIYVEGETGDIIFSEARSLLVLDDLWVPVVKAEHLIALKVFAMKNDPERSFREMADLQFLLKLPELDLEEVRGYFEKYGQVEKYDELTQREKEKPQS
;
A
#
# COMPACT_ATOMS: atom_id res chain seq x y z
N MET A 1 9.98 -7.99 20.89
CA MET A 1 9.48 -8.19 19.53
C MET A 1 9.81 -6.94 18.73
N ASN A 2 10.08 -7.02 17.45
CA ASN A 2 10.36 -5.88 16.58
C ASN A 2 9.49 -5.98 15.32
N ILE A 3 9.45 -4.93 14.51
CA ILE A 3 8.59 -4.86 13.32
C ILE A 3 8.79 -6.05 12.36
N LYS A 4 10.02 -6.55 12.20
CA LYS A 4 10.30 -7.73 11.36
C LYS A 4 9.63 -9.00 11.90
N THR A 5 9.59 -9.17 13.22
CA THR A 5 8.88 -10.30 13.86
C THR A 5 7.39 -10.19 13.63
N VAL A 6 6.82 -8.97 13.73
CA VAL A 6 5.39 -8.72 13.46
C VAL A 6 5.06 -9.06 12.00
N PHE A 7 5.89 -8.62 11.06
CA PHE A 7 5.71 -8.97 9.65
C PHE A 7 5.64 -10.49 9.44
N ARG A 8 6.60 -11.22 9.98
CA ARG A 8 6.62 -12.68 9.86
C ARG A 8 5.38 -13.33 10.46
N SER A 9 5.02 -12.94 11.67
CA SER A 9 3.81 -13.47 12.32
C SER A 9 2.54 -13.22 11.51
N LEU A 10 2.42 -12.03 10.90
CA LEU A 10 1.29 -11.73 10.02
C LEU A 10 1.30 -12.56 8.74
N MET A 11 2.46 -12.73 8.10
CA MET A 11 2.59 -13.54 6.89
C MET A 11 2.28 -15.01 7.17
N ASP A 12 2.76 -15.55 8.28
CA ASP A 12 2.45 -16.92 8.72
C ASP A 12 0.94 -17.07 8.93
N PHE A 13 0.33 -16.13 9.65
CA PHE A 13 -1.12 -16.11 9.86
C PHE A 13 -1.90 -16.05 8.54
N PHE A 14 -1.54 -15.16 7.60
CA PHE A 14 -2.22 -15.07 6.31
C PHE A 14 -2.09 -16.36 5.51
N THR A 15 -0.91 -16.98 5.52
CA THR A 15 -0.64 -18.24 4.84
C THR A 15 -1.47 -19.39 5.43
N GLU A 16 -1.43 -19.56 6.75
CA GLU A 16 -2.19 -20.60 7.46
C GLU A 16 -3.72 -20.43 7.30
N ALA A 17 -4.15 -19.16 7.32
CA ALA A 17 -5.55 -18.81 7.18
C ALA A 17 -6.04 -18.81 5.73
N ARG A 18 -5.13 -18.95 4.74
CA ARG A 18 -5.37 -18.82 3.30
C ARG A 18 -6.03 -17.50 2.94
N ILE A 19 -5.50 -16.41 3.51
CA ILE A 19 -5.95 -15.05 3.27
C ILE A 19 -5.07 -14.45 2.17
N ASP A 20 -5.69 -13.99 1.07
CA ASP A 20 -4.99 -13.18 0.07
C ASP A 20 -4.63 -11.83 0.68
N TYR A 21 -3.36 -11.45 0.54
CA TYR A 21 -2.86 -10.17 1.01
C TYR A 21 -1.80 -9.60 0.08
N ALA A 22 -1.64 -8.30 0.10
CA ALA A 22 -0.54 -7.62 -0.55
C ALA A 22 -0.11 -6.39 0.25
N LEU A 23 1.18 -6.12 0.27
CA LEU A 23 1.75 -4.94 0.90
C LEU A 23 1.47 -3.71 0.05
N VAL A 24 1.10 -2.62 0.70
CA VAL A 24 0.88 -1.29 0.11
C VAL A 24 1.66 -0.22 0.89
N GLY A 25 1.39 1.05 0.67
CA GLY A 25 1.96 2.14 1.45
C GLY A 25 3.48 2.30 1.31
N ALA A 26 4.13 2.74 2.37
CA ALA A 26 5.54 3.09 2.35
C ALA A 26 6.47 1.88 2.23
N PHE A 27 6.11 0.74 2.79
CA PHE A 27 6.90 -0.48 2.63
C PHE A 27 6.84 -1.04 1.20
N ALA A 28 5.71 -0.87 0.50
CA ALA A 28 5.61 -1.16 -0.92
C ALA A 28 6.51 -0.24 -1.75
N LEU A 29 6.51 1.07 -1.47
CA LEU A 29 7.44 2.02 -2.10
C LEU A 29 8.90 1.63 -1.88
N LYS A 30 9.26 1.19 -0.66
CA LYS A 30 10.60 0.70 -0.35
C LYS A 30 10.98 -0.51 -1.20
N ALA A 31 10.05 -1.45 -1.41
CA ALA A 31 10.28 -2.61 -2.27
C ALA A 31 10.52 -2.20 -3.74
N TYR A 32 9.95 -1.09 -4.20
CA TYR A 32 10.22 -0.48 -5.50
C TYR A 32 11.46 0.44 -5.53
N GLY A 33 12.18 0.60 -4.41
CA GLY A 33 13.42 1.37 -4.34
C GLY A 33 13.29 2.78 -3.78
N TYR A 34 12.11 3.20 -3.31
CA TYR A 34 11.91 4.52 -2.70
C TYR A 34 11.92 4.47 -1.18
N LEU A 35 13.01 4.94 -0.60
CA LEU A 35 13.17 4.97 0.86
C LEU A 35 12.58 6.26 1.44
N ARG A 36 11.54 6.12 2.24
CA ARG A 36 11.05 7.17 3.13
C ARG A 36 10.73 6.63 4.51
N ALA A 37 10.82 7.49 5.51
CA ALA A 37 10.46 7.10 6.88
C ALA A 37 8.97 6.76 6.97
N THR A 38 8.67 5.70 7.71
CA THR A 38 7.31 5.31 8.08
C THR A 38 7.34 4.54 9.40
N GLU A 39 6.29 4.70 10.17
CA GLU A 39 6.01 3.94 11.38
C GLU A 39 4.89 2.91 11.16
N ASP A 40 4.21 3.01 10.01
CA ASP A 40 3.03 2.23 9.67
C ASP A 40 3.37 1.14 8.65
N VAL A 41 2.75 -0.01 8.82
CA VAL A 41 2.75 -1.09 7.83
C VAL A 41 1.34 -1.22 7.27
N ASP A 42 1.21 -1.06 5.96
CA ASP A 42 -0.08 -1.06 5.30
C ASP A 42 -0.25 -2.35 4.47
N PHE A 43 -1.34 -3.08 4.71
CA PHE A 43 -1.73 -4.25 3.94
C PHE A 43 -3.06 -4.04 3.23
N LEU A 44 -3.17 -4.61 2.04
CA LEU A 44 -4.42 -4.77 1.32
C LEU A 44 -4.84 -6.24 1.47
N VAL A 45 -6.08 -6.47 1.88
CA VAL A 45 -6.64 -7.80 2.17
C VAL A 45 -8.10 -7.88 1.74
N ARG A 46 -8.67 -9.10 1.68
CA ARG A 46 -10.10 -9.24 1.40
C ARG A 46 -10.93 -8.90 2.65
N GLY A 47 -12.01 -8.13 2.45
CA GLY A 47 -12.90 -7.69 3.54
C GLY A 47 -13.58 -8.83 4.28
N ALA A 48 -13.84 -9.95 3.62
CA ALA A 48 -14.41 -11.15 4.25
C ALA A 48 -13.57 -11.66 5.44
N TYR A 49 -12.29 -11.28 5.55
CA TYR A 49 -11.41 -11.72 6.64
C TYR A 49 -11.20 -10.66 7.73
N GLN A 50 -11.87 -9.51 7.65
CA GLN A 50 -11.67 -8.39 8.58
C GLN A 50 -11.75 -8.81 10.06
N ASP A 51 -12.82 -9.46 10.46
CA ASP A 51 -13.01 -9.87 11.87
C ASP A 51 -11.92 -10.81 12.35
N ARG A 52 -11.48 -11.73 11.49
CA ARG A 52 -10.43 -12.69 11.81
C ARG A 52 -9.07 -12.04 11.96
N ILE A 53 -8.78 -11.04 11.12
CA ILE A 53 -7.53 -10.25 11.16
C ILE A 53 -7.50 -9.41 12.44
N ILE A 54 -8.60 -8.73 12.76
CA ILE A 54 -8.72 -7.92 13.97
C ILE A 54 -8.50 -8.79 15.20
N ALA A 55 -9.22 -9.92 15.32
CA ALA A 55 -9.06 -10.83 16.45
C ALA A 55 -7.63 -11.35 16.62
N TYR A 56 -6.94 -11.62 15.49
CA TYR A 56 -5.55 -12.04 15.52
C TYR A 56 -4.64 -10.93 16.05
N LEU A 57 -4.78 -9.69 15.55
CA LEU A 57 -3.98 -8.56 16.03
C LEU A 57 -4.22 -8.25 17.51
N GLU A 58 -5.46 -8.29 17.97
CA GLU A 58 -5.81 -8.11 19.38
C GLU A 58 -5.17 -9.21 20.25
N SER A 59 -5.07 -10.44 19.75
CA SER A 59 -4.36 -11.52 20.45
C SER A 59 -2.84 -11.27 20.56
N LEU A 60 -2.26 -10.43 19.68
CA LEU A 60 -0.88 -9.98 19.74
C LEU A 60 -0.70 -8.71 20.59
N GLY A 61 -1.77 -8.15 21.15
CA GLY A 61 -1.75 -6.97 22.00
C GLY A 61 -1.94 -5.64 21.27
N TYR A 62 -2.35 -5.64 19.99
CA TYR A 62 -2.74 -4.43 19.28
C TYR A 62 -4.13 -3.97 19.71
N GLU A 63 -4.31 -2.66 19.72
CA GLU A 63 -5.61 -2.01 19.93
C GLU A 63 -6.17 -1.54 18.60
N THR A 64 -7.43 -1.89 18.29
CA THR A 64 -8.14 -1.39 17.11
C THR A 64 -8.63 0.02 17.40
N ILE A 65 -7.96 1.04 16.81
CA ILE A 65 -8.28 2.46 17.03
C ILE A 65 -9.29 3.01 16.02
N TYR A 66 -9.44 2.33 14.87
CA TYR A 66 -10.44 2.67 13.86
C TYR A 66 -10.87 1.42 13.09
N ARG A 67 -12.15 1.38 12.72
CA ARG A 67 -12.72 0.31 11.88
C ARG A 67 -13.86 0.85 11.02
N SER A 68 -13.86 0.46 9.75
CA SER A 68 -14.94 0.64 8.78
C SER A 68 -15.00 -0.55 7.83
N ALA A 69 -15.93 -0.59 6.89
CA ALA A 69 -15.97 -1.65 5.88
C ALA A 69 -14.72 -1.65 4.97
N GLY A 70 -14.11 -0.49 4.73
CA GLY A 70 -12.96 -0.35 3.83
C GLY A 70 -11.59 -0.30 4.53
N PHE A 71 -11.55 -0.04 5.84
CA PHE A 71 -10.30 0.23 6.57
C PHE A 71 -10.35 -0.23 8.01
N SER A 72 -9.19 -0.63 8.55
CA SER A 72 -8.97 -0.69 9.99
C SER A 72 -7.54 -0.29 10.34
N ASN A 73 -7.38 0.35 11.51
CA ASN A 73 -6.10 0.83 12.00
C ASN A 73 -5.84 0.27 13.40
N HIS A 74 -4.62 -0.24 13.59
CA HIS A 74 -4.24 -0.93 14.81
C HIS A 74 -2.93 -0.38 15.34
N VAL A 75 -2.87 -0.09 16.64
CA VAL A 75 -1.67 0.43 17.31
C VAL A 75 -1.29 -0.49 18.46
N HIS A 76 0.00 -0.78 18.58
CA HIS A 76 0.50 -1.49 19.74
C HIS A 76 0.99 -0.50 20.81
N PRO A 77 0.70 -0.72 22.11
CA PRO A 77 1.17 0.16 23.19
C PRO A 77 2.70 0.29 23.25
N LEU A 78 3.43 -0.73 22.79
CA LEU A 78 4.89 -0.67 22.65
C LEU A 78 5.26 -0.03 21.32
N ALA A 79 5.84 1.17 21.34
CA ALA A 79 6.16 1.97 20.15
C ALA A 79 7.02 1.22 19.09
N ASN A 80 7.87 0.29 19.51
CA ASN A 80 8.74 -0.48 18.62
C ASN A 80 8.00 -1.56 17.80
N LEU A 81 6.71 -1.77 18.04
CA LEU A 81 5.86 -2.68 17.26
C LEU A 81 5.03 -1.93 16.20
N GLY A 82 5.03 -0.60 16.26
CA GLY A 82 4.46 0.26 15.24
C GLY A 82 2.94 0.21 15.15
N ARG A 83 2.47 0.68 14.01
CA ARG A 83 1.08 0.70 13.60
C ARG A 83 0.89 -0.22 12.39
N ILE A 84 -0.25 -0.90 12.34
CA ILE A 84 -0.64 -1.76 11.21
C ILE A 84 -2.00 -1.30 10.71
N ASP A 85 -2.05 -1.00 9.43
CA ASP A 85 -3.24 -0.52 8.77
C ASP A 85 -3.68 -1.51 7.68
N PHE A 86 -4.99 -1.74 7.58
CA PHE A 86 -5.57 -2.57 6.55
C PHE A 86 -6.50 -1.80 5.65
N ILE A 87 -6.36 -2.05 4.36
CA ILE A 87 -7.31 -1.67 3.32
C ILE A 87 -8.05 -2.95 2.91
N TYR A 88 -9.37 -2.90 2.93
CA TYR A 88 -10.21 -4.03 2.59
C TYR A 88 -10.77 -3.87 1.19
N VAL A 89 -10.62 -4.92 0.35
CA VAL A 89 -11.13 -4.96 -1.01
C VAL A 89 -12.03 -6.17 -1.22
N GLU A 90 -12.95 -6.05 -2.16
CA GLU A 90 -13.92 -7.09 -2.48
C GLU A 90 -14.01 -7.31 -4.00
N GLY A 91 -14.61 -8.44 -4.37
CA GLY A 91 -14.99 -8.77 -5.74
C GLY A 91 -13.84 -8.73 -6.74
N GLU A 92 -14.19 -8.40 -7.99
CA GLU A 92 -13.28 -8.40 -9.13
C GLU A 92 -12.06 -7.49 -8.95
N THR A 93 -12.22 -6.34 -8.28
CA THR A 93 -11.08 -5.46 -7.97
C THR A 93 -10.03 -6.17 -7.12
N GLY A 94 -10.48 -6.91 -6.09
CA GLY A 94 -9.58 -7.73 -5.27
C GLY A 94 -8.90 -8.84 -6.08
N ASP A 95 -9.68 -9.53 -6.94
CA ASP A 95 -9.17 -10.62 -7.79
C ASP A 95 -8.03 -10.14 -8.69
N ILE A 96 -8.22 -8.99 -9.35
CA ILE A 96 -7.21 -8.38 -10.21
C ILE A 96 -5.96 -8.01 -9.40
N ILE A 97 -6.12 -7.27 -8.30
CA ILE A 97 -4.98 -6.79 -7.51
C ILE A 97 -4.14 -7.94 -6.96
N PHE A 98 -4.76 -8.99 -6.41
CA PHE A 98 -4.03 -10.12 -5.84
C PHE A 98 -3.39 -10.99 -6.90
N SER A 99 -4.02 -11.19 -8.08
CA SER A 99 -3.44 -11.97 -9.18
C SER A 99 -2.22 -11.28 -9.81
N GLU A 100 -2.13 -9.96 -9.74
CA GLU A 100 -1.03 -9.17 -10.30
C GLU A 100 0.01 -8.73 -9.23
N ALA A 101 -0.19 -9.10 -7.97
CA ALA A 101 0.78 -8.82 -6.91
C ALA A 101 2.11 -9.52 -7.19
N ARG A 102 3.21 -8.82 -6.93
CA ARG A 102 4.58 -9.31 -7.18
C ARG A 102 5.27 -9.64 -5.86
N SER A 103 5.94 -10.79 -5.79
CA SER A 103 6.78 -11.12 -4.63
C SER A 103 8.07 -10.30 -4.70
N LEU A 104 8.26 -9.36 -3.78
CA LEU A 104 9.40 -8.46 -3.72
C LEU A 104 10.11 -8.55 -2.37
N LEU A 105 11.42 -8.27 -2.36
CA LEU A 105 12.22 -8.18 -1.14
C LEU A 105 11.92 -6.86 -0.42
N VAL A 106 11.38 -6.93 0.81
CA VAL A 106 10.93 -5.76 1.58
C VAL A 106 11.89 -5.43 2.73
N LEU A 107 12.27 -6.45 3.50
CA LEU A 107 13.15 -6.31 4.68
C LEU A 107 14.16 -7.45 4.67
N ASP A 108 15.46 -7.14 4.61
CA ASP A 108 16.57 -8.09 4.62
C ASP A 108 16.35 -9.31 3.70
N ASP A 109 15.81 -10.39 4.27
CA ASP A 109 15.52 -11.67 3.64
C ASP A 109 14.02 -11.95 3.44
N LEU A 110 13.15 -10.96 3.68
CA LEU A 110 11.69 -11.14 3.69
C LEU A 110 11.07 -10.78 2.33
N TRP A 111 10.62 -11.81 1.62
CA TRP A 111 9.86 -11.68 0.37
C TRP A 111 8.36 -11.61 0.68
N VAL A 112 7.70 -10.57 0.19
CA VAL A 112 6.29 -10.29 0.49
C VAL A 112 5.55 -10.02 -0.81
N PRO A 113 4.29 -10.48 -0.96
CA PRO A 113 3.42 -9.99 -2.03
C PRO A 113 3.23 -8.48 -1.91
N VAL A 114 3.58 -7.73 -2.95
CA VAL A 114 3.44 -6.28 -3.04
C VAL A 114 2.52 -5.98 -4.22
N VAL A 115 1.59 -5.05 -4.07
CA VAL A 115 0.74 -4.63 -5.19
C VAL A 115 1.61 -4.12 -6.34
N LYS A 116 1.21 -4.35 -7.60
CA LYS A 116 1.95 -3.81 -8.74
C LYS A 116 1.98 -2.28 -8.69
N ALA A 117 2.97 -1.67 -9.34
CA ALA A 117 3.20 -0.23 -9.25
C ALA A 117 1.99 0.60 -9.72
N GLU A 118 1.29 0.17 -10.78
CA GLU A 118 0.08 0.80 -11.29
C GLU A 118 -1.05 0.82 -10.25
N HIS A 119 -1.26 -0.29 -9.55
CA HIS A 119 -2.26 -0.36 -8.48
C HIS A 119 -1.86 0.48 -7.26
N LEU A 120 -0.56 0.56 -6.93
CA LEU A 120 -0.08 1.45 -5.88
C LEU A 120 -0.33 2.92 -6.25
N ILE A 121 -0.13 3.29 -7.52
CA ILE A 121 -0.50 4.60 -8.07
C ILE A 121 -2.01 4.84 -7.92
N ALA A 122 -2.85 3.89 -8.32
CA ALA A 122 -4.30 3.99 -8.19
C ALA A 122 -4.75 4.29 -6.75
N LEU A 123 -4.17 3.58 -5.76
CA LEU A 123 -4.46 3.81 -4.34
C LEU A 123 -4.07 5.22 -3.89
N LYS A 124 -2.94 5.75 -4.37
CA LYS A 124 -2.47 7.10 -4.03
C LYS A 124 -3.33 8.19 -4.69
N VAL A 125 -3.71 8.00 -5.95
CA VAL A 125 -4.63 8.92 -6.65
C VAL A 125 -5.99 8.93 -5.94
N PHE A 126 -6.49 7.77 -5.54
CA PHE A 126 -7.71 7.66 -4.74
C PHE A 126 -7.59 8.36 -3.38
N ALA A 127 -6.46 8.22 -2.68
CA ALA A 127 -6.20 8.89 -1.42
C ALA A 127 -6.19 10.41 -1.57
N MET A 128 -5.53 10.96 -2.60
CA MET A 128 -5.55 12.41 -2.89
C MET A 128 -6.95 12.96 -3.16
N LYS A 129 -7.78 12.18 -3.88
CA LYS A 129 -9.17 12.59 -4.16
C LYS A 129 -9.99 12.72 -2.89
N ASN A 130 -9.83 11.77 -1.95
CA ASN A 130 -10.66 11.70 -0.76
C ASN A 130 -10.14 12.54 0.41
N ASP A 131 -8.85 12.85 0.42
CA ASP A 131 -8.19 13.66 1.45
C ASP A 131 -7.18 14.62 0.79
N PRO A 132 -7.61 15.83 0.43
CA PRO A 132 -6.75 16.83 -0.20
C PRO A 132 -5.54 17.25 0.64
N GLU A 133 -5.58 17.11 1.97
CA GLU A 133 -4.45 17.45 2.84
C GLU A 133 -3.27 16.49 2.63
N ARG A 134 -3.53 15.28 2.18
CA ARG A 134 -2.52 14.28 1.82
C ARG A 134 -1.86 14.52 0.46
N SER A 135 -2.42 15.42 -0.37
CA SER A 135 -1.99 15.60 -1.77
C SER A 135 -0.49 15.81 -1.91
N PHE A 136 0.13 16.64 -1.05
CA PHE A 136 1.56 16.92 -1.13
C PHE A 136 2.43 15.66 -0.97
N ARG A 137 2.08 14.82 0.00
CA ARG A 137 2.79 13.57 0.27
C ARG A 137 2.58 12.55 -0.86
N GLU A 138 1.34 12.40 -1.30
CA GLU A 138 1.01 11.43 -2.35
C GLU A 138 1.63 11.85 -3.69
N MET A 139 1.70 13.14 -4.01
CA MET A 139 2.37 13.66 -5.21
C MET A 139 3.88 13.32 -5.24
N ALA A 140 4.57 13.38 -4.10
CA ALA A 140 5.98 12.98 -4.03
C ALA A 140 6.17 11.48 -4.31
N ASP A 141 5.31 10.64 -3.74
CA ASP A 141 5.31 9.20 -3.97
C ASP A 141 4.99 8.88 -5.45
N LEU A 142 3.99 9.54 -6.02
CA LEU A 142 3.60 9.40 -7.43
C LEU A 142 4.73 9.83 -8.38
N GLN A 143 5.43 10.91 -8.07
CA GLN A 143 6.57 11.37 -8.87
C GLN A 143 7.69 10.33 -8.94
N PHE A 144 7.89 9.56 -7.87
CA PHE A 144 8.82 8.44 -7.88
C PHE A 144 8.28 7.27 -8.71
N LEU A 145 7.03 6.83 -8.44
CA LEU A 145 6.43 5.67 -9.09
C LEU A 145 6.36 5.82 -10.61
N LEU A 146 6.03 7.02 -11.11
CA LEU A 146 5.95 7.32 -12.55
C LEU A 146 7.29 7.18 -13.29
N LYS A 147 8.42 7.05 -12.58
CA LYS A 147 9.76 6.82 -13.16
C LYS A 147 10.17 5.36 -13.24
N LEU A 148 9.35 4.48 -12.67
CA LEU A 148 9.67 3.06 -12.71
C LEU A 148 9.72 2.57 -14.16
N PRO A 149 10.71 1.72 -14.51
CA PRO A 149 10.73 1.08 -15.81
C PRO A 149 9.53 0.14 -15.98
N GLU A 150 9.10 -0.05 -17.20
CA GLU A 150 8.03 -1.01 -17.57
C GLU A 150 6.64 -0.69 -16.98
N LEU A 151 6.41 0.57 -16.56
CA LEU A 151 5.12 1.01 -16.09
C LEU A 151 4.14 1.16 -17.27
N ASP A 152 2.93 0.62 -17.15
CA ASP A 152 1.84 0.83 -18.10
C ASP A 152 1.24 2.23 -17.89
N LEU A 153 1.75 3.21 -18.67
CA LEU A 153 1.32 4.60 -18.57
C LEU A 153 -0.13 4.81 -19.04
N GLU A 154 -0.67 3.94 -19.88
CA GLU A 154 -2.06 3.99 -20.32
C GLU A 154 -3.00 3.58 -19.18
N GLU A 155 -2.69 2.47 -18.51
CA GLU A 155 -3.41 2.04 -17.31
C GLU A 155 -3.33 3.10 -16.21
N VAL A 156 -2.13 3.63 -15.94
CA VAL A 156 -1.92 4.70 -14.95
C VAL A 156 -2.77 5.92 -15.24
N ARG A 157 -2.76 6.41 -16.48
CA ARG A 157 -3.57 7.56 -16.89
C ARG A 157 -5.06 7.30 -16.67
N GLY A 158 -5.52 6.08 -16.98
CA GLY A 158 -6.90 5.66 -16.72
C GLY A 158 -7.32 5.80 -15.26
N TYR A 159 -6.42 5.55 -14.30
CA TYR A 159 -6.71 5.78 -12.88
C TYR A 159 -6.86 7.27 -12.54
N PHE A 160 -6.03 8.15 -13.11
CA PHE A 160 -6.19 9.60 -12.92
C PHE A 160 -7.50 10.11 -13.54
N GLU A 161 -7.89 9.61 -14.71
CA GLU A 161 -9.17 9.93 -15.35
C GLU A 161 -10.35 9.46 -14.50
N LYS A 162 -10.32 8.19 -14.05
CA LYS A 162 -11.36 7.58 -13.20
C LYS A 162 -11.61 8.39 -11.92
N TYR A 163 -10.59 8.96 -11.34
CA TYR A 163 -10.69 9.72 -10.09
C TYR A 163 -10.75 11.24 -10.28
N GLY A 164 -10.79 11.74 -11.53
CA GLY A 164 -10.89 13.16 -11.83
C GLY A 164 -9.63 13.95 -11.43
N GLN A 165 -8.44 13.36 -11.61
CA GLN A 165 -7.15 13.92 -11.23
C GLN A 165 -6.19 14.07 -12.43
N VAL A 166 -6.71 14.20 -13.66
CA VAL A 166 -5.91 14.28 -14.90
C VAL A 166 -4.93 15.45 -14.87
N GLU A 167 -5.34 16.61 -14.32
CA GLU A 167 -4.45 17.77 -14.19
C GLU A 167 -3.18 17.44 -13.38
N LYS A 168 -3.32 16.58 -12.35
CA LYS A 168 -2.18 16.12 -11.56
C LYS A 168 -1.27 15.17 -12.33
N TYR A 169 -1.84 14.33 -13.19
CA TYR A 169 -1.06 13.49 -14.09
C TYR A 169 -0.23 14.33 -15.05
N ASP A 170 -0.85 15.33 -15.67
CA ASP A 170 -0.15 16.24 -16.60
C ASP A 170 0.94 17.03 -15.88
N GLU A 171 0.68 17.55 -14.68
CA GLU A 171 1.68 18.23 -13.84
C GLU A 171 2.90 17.34 -13.54
N LEU A 172 2.67 16.09 -13.16
CA LEU A 172 3.73 15.14 -12.83
C LEU A 172 4.57 14.76 -14.04
N THR A 173 3.93 14.53 -15.19
CA THR A 173 4.61 14.10 -16.43
C THR A 173 5.31 15.24 -17.17
N GLN A 174 4.82 16.49 -17.07
CA GLN A 174 5.48 17.67 -17.65
C GLN A 174 6.77 18.02 -16.91
N ARG A 175 6.78 17.96 -15.58
CA ARG A 175 7.98 18.17 -14.76
C ARG A 175 9.13 17.23 -15.10
N GLU A 176 8.84 16.07 -15.67
CA GLU A 176 9.87 15.12 -16.11
C GLU A 176 10.48 15.48 -17.46
N LYS A 177 9.69 16.06 -18.36
CA LYS A 177 10.16 16.49 -19.70
C LYS A 177 11.06 17.73 -19.62
N GLU A 178 10.91 18.55 -18.57
CA GLU A 178 11.66 19.80 -18.37
C GLU A 178 12.97 19.60 -17.61
N LYS A 179 13.27 18.41 -17.07
CA LYS A 179 14.57 18.15 -16.44
C LYS A 179 15.63 17.93 -17.53
N PRO A 180 16.73 18.72 -17.56
CA PRO A 180 17.83 18.47 -18.48
C PRO A 180 18.40 17.08 -18.19
N GLN A 181 18.57 16.30 -19.26
CA GLN A 181 19.30 15.02 -19.20
C GLN A 181 20.74 15.35 -18.79
N SER A 182 21.09 15.03 -17.55
CA SER A 182 22.46 15.16 -17.03
C SER A 182 23.23 13.86 -17.24
#